data_21a9a7f398f65a9c172913fef670bca4
#
_entry.id   21a9a7f398f65a9c172913fef670bca4
#
_cell.length_a   1.000
_cell.length_b   1.000
_cell.length_c   1.000
_cell.angle_alpha   90.00
_cell.angle_beta   90.00
_cell.angle_gamma   90.00
#
_symmetry.space_group_name_H-M   'P 1'
#
loop_
_entity.id
_entity.type
_entity.pdbx_description
1 polymer ?
#
loop_
_entity_poly.entity_id
_entity_poly.type
_entity_poly.pdbx_seq_one_letter_code
_entity_poly.pdbx_strand_id
1 'polypeptide(L)' 'MEDEATITPYCDGPYIVRGNFRITDQDGREIEPGRKTIALCRCGKSQIRPFCDGTHKLIGFRAPGGAEDSRRNGSQ' A
#
# COMPACT_ATOMS: atom_id res chain seq x y z
N MET A 1 -2.60 20.82 -8.33
CA MET A 1 -2.51 20.73 -8.31
C MET A 1 -1.92 19.98 -7.93
N GLU A 2 -1.60 19.76 -7.92
CA GLU A 2 -0.86 19.27 -7.68
C GLU A 2 -0.85 18.38 -6.69
N ASP A 3 -1.34 18.10 -5.99
CA ASP A 3 -1.31 17.23 -4.90
C ASP A 3 -2.19 16.05 -5.07
N GLU A 4 -2.23 15.59 -6.28
CA GLU A 4 -2.97 14.40 -6.58
C GLU A 4 -2.39 13.21 -5.84
N ALA A 5 -3.21 12.38 -5.23
CA ALA A 5 -2.75 11.20 -4.51
C ALA A 5 -2.29 10.12 -5.48
N THR A 6 -1.17 9.48 -5.14
CA THR A 6 -0.67 8.36 -5.93
C THR A 6 -0.48 7.16 -5.04
N ILE A 7 -0.80 5.98 -5.55
CA ILE A 7 -0.60 4.72 -4.83
C ILE A 7 0.26 3.85 -5.71
N THR A 8 1.43 3.46 -5.21
CA THR A 8 2.39 2.70 -5.99
C THR A 8 2.72 1.38 -5.29
N PRO A 9 2.41 0.24 -5.90
CA PRO A 9 2.83 -1.04 -5.31
C PRO A 9 4.32 -1.23 -5.57
N TYR A 10 5.05 -1.58 -4.52
CA TYR A 10 6.48 -1.83 -4.64
C TYR A 10 6.74 -3.31 -4.75
N CYS A 11 7.73 -3.67 -5.53
CA CYS A 11 8.11 -5.07 -5.71
C CYS A 11 8.39 -5.73 -4.36
N ASP A 12 7.70 -6.82 -4.07
CA ASP A 12 7.87 -7.59 -2.83
C ASP A 12 7.67 -6.72 -1.59
N GLY A 13 6.85 -5.71 -1.69
CA GLY A 13 6.69 -4.77 -0.60
C GLY A 13 5.30 -4.18 -0.49
N PRO A 14 5.19 -3.07 0.19
CA PRO A 14 3.91 -2.46 0.49
C PRO A 14 3.40 -1.60 -0.65
N TYR A 15 2.23 -1.01 -0.44
CA TYR A 15 1.72 0.04 -1.30
C TYR A 15 2.21 1.36 -0.73
N ILE A 16 2.88 2.15 -1.54
CA ILE A 16 3.33 3.48 -1.12
C ILE A 16 2.29 4.48 -1.55
N VAL A 17 1.82 5.29 -0.61
CA VAL A 17 0.80 6.30 -0.88
C VAL A 17 1.41 7.66 -0.64
N ARG A 18 1.29 8.52 -1.63
CA ARG A 18 1.83 9.88 -1.55
C ARG A 18 0.78 10.88 -1.99
N GLY A 19 0.95 12.10 -1.55
CA GLY A 19 0.11 13.18 -2.00
C GLY A 19 -0.96 13.52 -0.99
N ASN A 20 -2.05 14.06 -1.51
CA ASN A 20 -3.12 14.53 -0.66
C ASN A 20 -4.16 13.43 -0.49
N PHE A 21 -4.02 12.65 0.55
CA PHE A 21 -4.91 11.51 0.78
C PHE A 21 -5.48 11.53 2.17
N ARG A 22 -6.49 10.70 2.37
CA ARG A 22 -7.11 10.51 3.67
C ARG A 22 -7.33 9.02 3.85
N ILE A 23 -7.05 8.51 5.04
CA ILE A 23 -7.27 7.10 5.36
C ILE A 23 -8.39 7.02 6.37
N THR A 24 -9.36 6.16 6.11
CA THR A 24 -10.47 5.95 7.05
C THR A 24 -10.67 4.46 7.24
N ASP A 25 -11.31 4.09 8.35
CA ASP A 25 -11.72 2.71 8.52
C ASP A 25 -13.07 2.55 7.82
N GLN A 26 -13.64 1.37 7.90
CA GLN A 26 -14.87 1.09 7.16
C GLN A 26 -16.08 1.86 7.73
N ASP A 27 -15.96 2.39 8.92
CA ASP A 27 -17.02 3.18 9.52
C ASP A 27 -16.86 4.66 9.23
N GLY A 28 -15.85 5.03 8.45
CA GLY A 28 -15.63 6.41 8.07
C GLY A 28 -14.78 7.21 9.03
N ARG A 29 -14.22 6.56 10.07
CA ARG A 29 -13.38 7.28 11.02
C ARG A 29 -12.00 7.45 10.44
N GLU A 30 -11.47 8.65 10.58
CA GLU A 30 -10.19 8.95 10.02
C GLU A 30 -9.06 8.32 10.82
N ILE A 31 -8.11 7.71 10.11
CA ILE A 31 -6.92 7.13 10.71
C ILE A 31 -5.79 8.11 10.45
N GLU A 32 -5.16 8.59 11.51
CA GLU A 32 -4.12 9.59 11.37
C GLU A 32 -2.81 8.94 10.91
N PRO A 33 -2.32 9.28 9.71
CA PRO A 33 -1.11 8.65 9.19
C PRO A 33 0.18 9.24 9.73
N GLY A 34 0.15 10.45 10.20
CA GLY A 34 1.33 11.08 10.77
C GLY A 34 2.32 11.64 9.77
N ARG A 35 2.14 11.41 8.50
CA ARG A 35 3.05 11.90 7.47
C ARG A 35 2.37 11.89 6.11
N LYS A 36 3.01 12.54 5.13
CA LYS A 36 2.43 12.69 3.81
C LYS A 36 2.74 11.53 2.88
N THR A 37 3.73 10.74 3.21
CA THR A 37 4.05 9.55 2.44
C THR A 37 4.02 8.38 3.39
N ILE A 38 3.19 7.38 3.09
CA ILE A 38 3.04 6.24 3.97
C ILE A 38 3.15 4.94 3.17
N ALA A 39 3.37 3.85 3.88
CA ALA A 39 3.42 2.53 3.28
C ALA A 39 2.31 1.70 3.91
N LEU A 40 1.43 1.17 3.06
CA LEU A 40 0.33 0.32 3.54
C LEU A 40 0.72 -1.13 3.40
N CYS A 41 0.40 -1.92 4.42
CA CYS A 41 0.74 -3.32 4.45
C CYS A 41 0.06 -4.07 3.30
N ARG A 42 0.83 -4.88 2.56
CA ARG A 42 0.32 -5.66 1.47
C ARG A 42 0.44 -7.14 1.75
N CYS A 43 1.42 -7.53 2.57
CA CYS A 43 1.62 -8.94 2.89
C CYS A 43 0.59 -9.46 3.90
N GLY A 44 -0.07 -8.55 4.60
CA GLY A 44 -1.10 -8.93 5.55
C GLY A 44 -0.60 -9.32 6.91
N LYS A 45 0.71 -9.21 7.15
CA LYS A 45 1.30 -9.67 8.41
C LYS A 45 1.90 -8.57 9.27
N SER A 46 1.76 -7.31 8.84
CA SER A 46 2.28 -6.20 9.65
C SER A 46 1.56 -6.14 10.99
N GLN A 47 2.29 -5.79 12.02
CA GLN A 47 1.68 -5.65 13.34
C GLN A 47 1.10 -4.27 13.58
N ILE A 48 1.31 -3.37 12.65
CA ILE A 48 0.75 -2.03 12.74
C ILE A 48 -0.19 -1.75 11.57
N ARG A 49 -0.83 -2.79 11.07
CA ARG A 49 -1.76 -2.61 9.95
C ARG A 49 -2.73 -1.49 10.25
N PRO A 50 -3.10 -0.71 9.26
CA PRO A 50 -2.86 -0.91 7.82
C PRO A 50 -1.49 -0.46 7.36
N PHE A 51 -0.64 0.02 8.25
CA PHE A 51 0.68 0.50 7.86
C PHE A 51 1.69 -0.63 7.82
N CYS A 52 2.72 -0.45 7.00
CA CYS A 52 3.77 -1.45 6.82
C CYS A 52 4.81 -1.31 7.92
N ASP A 53 5.26 -2.42 8.49
CA ASP A 53 6.33 -2.41 9.49
C ASP A 53 7.54 -3.21 9.04
N GLY A 54 7.58 -3.60 7.76
CA GLY A 54 8.72 -4.34 7.25
C GLY A 54 8.59 -5.84 7.36
N THR A 55 7.51 -6.34 7.94
CA THR A 55 7.32 -7.78 8.09
C THR A 55 7.39 -8.52 6.77
N HIS A 56 7.02 -7.85 5.65
CA HIS A 56 7.08 -8.49 4.35
C HIS A 56 8.47 -9.03 4.04
N LYS A 57 9.51 -8.42 4.57
CA LYS A 57 10.86 -8.89 4.33
C LYS A 57 11.16 -10.13 5.16
N LEU A 58 10.58 -10.20 6.34
CA LEU A 58 10.82 -11.34 7.24
C LEU A 58 10.16 -12.61 6.76
N ILE A 59 8.98 -12.47 6.14
CA ILE A 59 8.23 -13.64 5.70
C ILE A 59 8.49 -13.99 4.23
N GLY A 60 9.37 -13.23 3.57
CA GLY A 60 9.68 -13.51 2.18
C GLY A 60 8.54 -13.22 1.22
N PHE A 61 7.78 -12.17 1.50
CA PHE A 61 6.65 -11.80 0.66
C PHE A 61 7.12 -11.46 -0.75
N ARG A 62 6.44 -11.99 -1.75
CA ARG A 62 6.79 -11.76 -3.16
C ARG A 62 5.58 -11.27 -3.92
N ALA A 63 5.74 -10.19 -4.63
CA ALA A 63 4.68 -9.65 -5.47
C ALA A 63 5.29 -8.61 -6.41
N PRO A 64 4.74 -8.44 -7.60
CA PRO A 64 5.32 -7.48 -8.54
C PRO A 64 5.10 -6.05 -8.11
N GLY A 65 5.93 -5.16 -8.60
CA GLY A 65 5.80 -3.74 -8.34
C GLY A 65 4.89 -3.08 -9.34
N GLY A 66 3.76 -3.69 -9.59
CA GLY A 66 2.78 -3.17 -10.53
C GLY A 66 1.54 -4.01 -10.43
N ALA A 67 0.75 -4.01 -11.48
CA ALA A 67 -0.49 -4.78 -11.49
C ALA A 67 -0.16 -6.26 -11.40
N GLU A 68 -0.96 -6.99 -10.62
CA GLU A 68 -0.74 -8.42 -10.45
C GLU A 68 -1.74 -9.25 -11.23
N ASP A 69 -2.54 -8.62 -12.05
CA ASP A 69 -3.60 -9.31 -12.76
C ASP A 69 -3.04 -10.04 -13.97
N SER A 70 -2.74 -11.30 -13.81
CA SER A 70 -2.15 -12.08 -14.88
C SER A 70 -3.11 -12.32 -16.03
N ARG A 71 -4.39 -12.09 -15.83
CA ARG A 71 -5.33 -12.26 -16.92
C ARG A 71 -5.14 -11.23 -17.99
N ARG A 72 -4.54 -10.12 -17.58
CA ARG A 72 -4.35 -9.09 -18.52
C ARG A 72 -3.36 -9.37 -19.49
N ASN A 73 -2.71 -10.16 -19.18
CA ASN A 73 -1.78 -10.39 -19.93
C ASN A 73 -2.07 -10.97 -20.73
N GLY A 74 -2.30 -10.63 -20.66
CA GLY A 74 -2.65 -10.78 -21.00
C GLY A 74 -3.74 -10.64 -21.02
N SER A 75 -4.28 -10.17 -21.01
CA SER A 75 -5.32 -10.01 -21.01
C SER A 75 -5.84 -9.13 -20.54
N GLN A 76 -5.84 -8.43 -20.47
CA GLN A 76 -6.28 -7.65 -20.09
C GLN A 76 -6.14 -7.05 -20.19
#